data_abd8698b3791654aed8c12c08c8825f7
#
_entry.id   abd8698b3791654aed8c12c08c8825f7
#
_cell.length_a   1.000
_cell.length_b   1.000
_cell.length_c   1.000
_cell.angle_alpha   90.00
_cell.angle_beta   90.00
_cell.angle_gamma   90.00
#
_symmetry.space_group_name_H-M   'P 1'
#
loop_
_entity.id
_entity.type
_entity.pdbx_description
1 polymer ?
#
loop_
_entity_poly.entity_id
_entity_poly.type
_entity_poly.pdbx_seq_one_letter_code
_entity_poly.pdbx_strand_id
1 'polypeptide(L)'
;VIEVLFFELGDGFSGFKVQGHAGYARVGTDIVCASVSSLTIFTANLLIQMGVEIKRNDSQEGLIIDVQETSETTQIVIRALYTSLIDIAGQYPKNLRVEVKPYGNPNEYSAICRKKSERCGKKRTG
;
A
#
# COMPACT_ATOMS: atom_id res chain seq x y z
N VAL A 1 -13.36 6.08 -7.83
CA VAL A 1 -11.96 6.50 -7.79
C VAL A 1 -11.14 5.48 -7.00
N ILE A 2 -9.94 5.22 -7.46
CA ILE A 2 -9.04 4.33 -6.78
C ILE A 2 -8.23 5.14 -5.77
N GLU A 3 -8.13 4.64 -4.55
CA GLU A 3 -7.35 5.29 -3.51
C GLU A 3 -6.24 4.38 -3.07
N VAL A 4 -5.05 4.93 -2.96
CA VAL A 4 -3.91 4.20 -2.43
C VAL A 4 -3.39 4.99 -1.23
N LEU A 5 -3.34 4.30 -0.10
CA LEU A 5 -2.93 4.91 1.16
C LEU A 5 -1.60 4.30 1.57
N PHE A 6 -0.63 5.14 1.83
CA PHE A 6 0.66 4.70 2.34
C PHE A 6 0.73 5.03 3.82
N PHE A 7 1.16 4.07 4.61
CA PHE A 7 1.20 4.24 6.05
C PHE A 7 2.61 4.61 6.48
N GLU A 8 2.74 5.83 6.96
CA GLU A 8 4.02 6.39 7.34
C GLU A 8 4.45 5.90 8.70
N LEU A 9 5.71 5.50 8.81
CA LEU A 9 6.29 5.05 10.07
C LEU A 9 7.72 5.54 10.12
N GLY A 10 8.00 6.46 11.04
CA GLY A 10 9.31 7.05 11.10
C GLY A 10 9.63 7.79 9.82
N ASP A 11 10.75 7.47 9.22
CA ASP A 11 11.19 8.12 7.98
C ASP A 11 10.72 7.38 6.74
N GLY A 12 9.96 6.32 6.90
CA GLY A 12 9.56 5.52 5.75
C GLY A 12 8.13 5.07 5.84
N PHE A 13 7.83 4.04 5.07
CA PHE A 13 6.47 3.49 5.02
C PHE A 13 6.46 2.08 5.58
N SER A 14 5.40 1.76 6.33
CA SER A 14 5.22 0.41 6.85
C SER A 14 4.34 -0.44 5.95
N GLY A 15 3.74 0.16 4.92
CA GLY A 15 2.89 -0.60 4.03
C GLY A 15 1.98 0.31 3.25
N PHE A 16 1.04 -0.31 2.55
CA PHE A 16 0.09 0.46 1.75
C PHE A 16 -1.22 -0.29 1.59
N LYS A 17 -2.27 0.45 1.26
CA LYS A 17 -3.59 -0.10 1.05
C LYS A 17 -4.13 0.44 -0.25
N VAL A 18 -4.66 -0.44 -1.09
CA VAL A 18 -5.30 -0.08 -2.34
C VAL A 18 -6.78 -0.39 -2.22
N GLN A 19 -7.62 0.61 -2.44
CA GLN A 19 -9.04 0.42 -2.31
C GLN A 19 -9.79 1.18 -3.39
N GLY A 20 -11.07 0.87 -3.53
CA GLY A 20 -11.93 1.58 -4.45
C GLY A 20 -11.70 1.24 -5.89
N HIS A 21 -11.28 0.02 -6.19
CA HIS A 21 -11.07 -0.34 -7.56
C HIS A 21 -12.37 -0.17 -8.33
N ALA A 22 -12.21 0.19 -9.57
CA ALA A 22 -13.34 0.46 -10.42
C ALA A 22 -14.08 -0.83 -10.73
N GLY A 23 -15.31 -0.90 -10.34
CA GLY A 23 -16.13 -1.99 -10.77
C GLY A 23 -16.65 -1.77 -12.16
N TYR A 24 -16.28 -0.71 -12.83
CA TYR A 24 -16.87 -0.36 -14.10
C TYR A 24 -15.82 -0.26 -15.17
N ALA A 25 -16.14 -0.82 -16.27
CA ALA A 25 -15.25 -0.78 -17.41
C ALA A 25 -15.42 0.55 -18.13
N ARG A 26 -14.74 1.56 -17.63
CA ARG A 26 -14.61 2.78 -18.38
C ARG A 26 -13.18 2.86 -18.83
N VAL A 27 -12.99 3.35 -20.03
CA VAL A 27 -11.70 3.28 -20.69
C VAL A 27 -10.60 3.85 -19.81
N GLY A 28 -10.77 5.06 -19.30
CA GLY A 28 -9.74 5.65 -18.47
C GLY A 28 -9.56 4.92 -17.16
N THR A 29 -10.67 4.44 -16.59
CA THR A 29 -10.64 3.75 -15.32
C THR A 29 -9.95 2.39 -15.44
N ASP A 30 -10.19 1.70 -16.55
CA ASP A 30 -9.55 0.40 -16.76
C ASP A 30 -8.05 0.55 -16.86
N ILE A 31 -7.58 1.56 -17.55
CA ILE A 31 -6.15 1.78 -17.70
C ILE A 31 -5.52 2.08 -16.34
N VAL A 32 -6.15 2.93 -15.57
CA VAL A 32 -5.62 3.30 -14.27
C VAL A 32 -5.67 2.09 -13.33
N CYS A 33 -6.79 1.37 -13.33
CA CYS A 33 -6.93 0.20 -12.49
C CYS A 33 -5.86 -0.84 -12.81
N ALA A 34 -5.63 -1.09 -14.08
CA ALA A 34 -4.62 -2.06 -14.49
C ALA A 34 -3.23 -1.59 -14.09
N SER A 35 -2.96 -0.31 -14.26
CA SER A 35 -1.65 0.24 -13.89
C SER A 35 -1.40 0.11 -12.40
N VAL A 36 -2.37 0.49 -11.59
CA VAL A 36 -2.23 0.44 -10.15
C VAL A 36 -2.08 -1.02 -9.70
N SER A 37 -2.91 -1.91 -10.23
CA SER A 37 -2.83 -3.31 -9.87
C SER A 37 -1.48 -3.91 -10.24
N SER A 38 -1.00 -3.61 -11.44
CA SER A 38 0.28 -4.14 -11.89
C SER A 38 1.41 -3.68 -10.99
N LEU A 39 1.42 -2.40 -10.67
CA LEU A 39 2.51 -1.85 -9.84
C LEU A 39 2.47 -2.39 -8.43
N THR A 40 1.27 -2.48 -7.85
CA THR A 40 1.17 -2.93 -6.46
C THR A 40 1.47 -4.43 -6.34
N ILE A 41 1.02 -5.22 -7.29
CA ILE A 41 1.30 -6.65 -7.27
C ILE A 41 2.78 -6.89 -7.55
N PHE A 42 3.34 -6.18 -8.50
CA PHE A 42 4.76 -6.29 -8.78
C PHE A 42 5.58 -5.95 -7.54
N THR A 43 5.20 -4.89 -6.85
CA THR A 43 5.91 -4.46 -5.65
C THR A 43 5.85 -5.53 -4.57
N ALA A 44 4.66 -6.11 -4.35
CA ALA A 44 4.52 -7.17 -3.36
C ALA A 44 5.38 -8.37 -3.72
N ASN A 45 5.35 -8.77 -4.99
CA ASN A 45 6.14 -9.91 -5.43
C ASN A 45 7.63 -9.63 -5.32
N LEU A 46 8.05 -8.40 -5.64
CA LEU A 46 9.44 -8.03 -5.53
C LEU A 46 9.91 -8.12 -4.08
N LEU A 47 9.11 -7.61 -3.17
CA LEU A 47 9.47 -7.67 -1.75
C LEU A 47 9.61 -9.13 -1.29
N ILE A 48 8.70 -9.98 -1.74
CA ILE A 48 8.78 -11.40 -1.40
C ILE A 48 10.04 -12.01 -1.97
N GLN A 49 10.38 -11.70 -3.22
CA GLN A 49 11.58 -12.21 -3.85
C GLN A 49 12.84 -11.75 -3.12
N MET A 50 12.80 -10.58 -2.54
CA MET A 50 13.92 -10.05 -1.78
C MET A 50 14.04 -10.66 -0.38
N GLY A 51 13.09 -11.50 -0.02
CA GLY A 51 13.11 -12.11 1.30
C GLY A 51 12.47 -11.25 2.38
N VAL A 52 11.77 -10.20 1.98
CA VAL A 52 11.11 -9.33 2.94
C VAL A 52 9.81 -9.98 3.37
N GLU A 53 9.60 -10.03 4.67
CA GLU A 53 8.38 -10.60 5.21
C GLU A 53 7.25 -9.58 5.11
N ILE A 54 6.17 -9.96 4.43
CA ILE A 54 5.02 -9.08 4.31
C ILE A 54 3.77 -9.85 4.72
N LYS A 55 2.77 -9.10 5.11
CA LYS A 55 1.44 -9.65 5.32
C LYS A 55 0.52 -9.05 4.28
N ARG A 56 -0.15 -9.93 3.55
CA ARG A 56 -1.06 -9.53 2.51
C ARG A 56 -2.47 -9.87 2.92
N ASN A 57 -3.35 -8.91 2.78
CA ASN A 57 -4.76 -9.11 3.10
C ASN A 57 -5.60 -8.62 1.93
N ASP A 58 -6.22 -9.56 1.23
CA ASP A 58 -7.14 -9.26 0.15
C ASP A 58 -8.55 -9.29 0.69
N SER A 59 -9.32 -8.27 0.42
CA SER A 59 -10.71 -8.24 0.81
C SER A 59 -11.49 -7.56 -0.30
N GLN A 60 -12.81 -7.55 -0.14
CA GLN A 60 -13.65 -6.85 -1.09
C GLN A 60 -13.38 -5.36 -1.08
N GLU A 61 -12.87 -4.86 0.01
CA GLU A 61 -12.57 -3.44 0.12
C GLU A 61 -11.25 -3.06 -0.51
N GLY A 62 -10.38 -4.05 -0.73
CA GLY A 62 -9.12 -3.75 -1.35
C GLY A 62 -8.01 -4.64 -0.87
N LEU A 63 -6.81 -4.24 -1.21
CA LEU A 63 -5.60 -4.98 -0.90
C LEU A 63 -4.78 -4.20 0.11
N ILE A 64 -4.36 -4.88 1.16
CA ILE A 64 -3.48 -4.28 2.16
C ILE A 64 -2.18 -5.08 2.19
N ILE A 65 -1.08 -4.39 2.05
CA ILE A 65 0.26 -4.97 2.17
C ILE A 65 0.92 -4.34 3.38
N ASP A 66 1.29 -5.18 4.32
CA ASP A 66 1.90 -4.73 5.57
C ASP A 66 3.29 -5.31 5.65
N VAL A 67 4.29 -4.45 5.65
CA VAL A 67 5.69 -4.87 5.62
C VAL A 67 6.17 -5.05 7.04
N GLN A 68 6.75 -6.22 7.31
CA GLN A 68 7.16 -6.57 8.66
C GLN A 68 8.51 -5.98 9.03
N GLU A 69 9.31 -5.62 8.05
CA GLU A 69 10.60 -5.00 8.33
C GLU A 69 10.80 -3.81 7.41
N THR A 70 11.59 -2.87 7.88
CA THR A 70 11.74 -1.60 7.17
C THR A 70 13.20 -1.32 6.87
N SER A 71 13.86 -2.25 6.19
CA SER A 71 15.24 -2.02 5.78
C SER A 71 15.29 -0.91 4.74
N GLU A 72 16.49 -0.39 4.52
CA GLU A 72 16.67 0.66 3.54
C GLU A 72 16.25 0.21 2.16
N THR A 73 16.59 -1.02 1.80
CA THR A 73 16.21 -1.56 0.49
C THR A 73 14.72 -1.65 0.35
N THR A 74 14.04 -2.11 1.40
CA THR A 74 12.59 -2.17 1.41
C THR A 74 11.99 -0.79 1.18
N GLN A 75 12.54 0.22 1.83
CA GLN A 75 12.02 1.57 1.70
C GLN A 75 12.23 2.12 0.29
N ILE A 76 13.34 1.78 -0.33
CA ILE A 76 13.57 2.20 -1.71
C ILE A 76 12.48 1.65 -2.62
N VAL A 77 12.15 0.37 -2.45
CA VAL A 77 11.12 -0.25 -3.27
C VAL A 77 9.77 0.42 -3.05
N ILE A 78 9.39 0.62 -1.80
CA ILE A 78 8.08 1.20 -1.51
C ILE A 78 8.00 2.65 -1.96
N ARG A 79 9.09 3.41 -1.80
CA ARG A 79 9.08 4.78 -2.27
C ARG A 79 9.01 4.86 -3.79
N ALA A 80 9.61 3.90 -4.49
CA ALA A 80 9.49 3.86 -5.94
C ALA A 80 8.05 3.62 -6.35
N LEU A 81 7.35 2.75 -5.63
CA LEU A 81 5.94 2.55 -5.88
C LEU A 81 5.16 3.84 -5.64
N TYR A 82 5.43 4.49 -4.53
CA TYR A 82 4.75 5.73 -4.18
C TYR A 82 4.95 6.78 -5.29
N THR A 83 6.18 6.97 -5.71
CA THR A 83 6.49 7.96 -6.75
C THR A 83 5.78 7.62 -8.06
N SER A 84 5.78 6.35 -8.43
CA SER A 84 5.12 5.91 -9.66
C SER A 84 3.63 6.18 -9.61
N LEU A 85 3.01 5.93 -8.46
CA LEU A 85 1.58 6.15 -8.32
C LEU A 85 1.26 7.65 -8.31
N ILE A 86 2.12 8.46 -7.73
CA ILE A 86 1.95 9.91 -7.79
C ILE A 86 1.99 10.40 -9.24
N ASP A 87 2.88 9.83 -10.05
CA ASP A 87 2.94 10.18 -11.46
C ASP A 87 1.64 9.84 -12.18
N ILE A 88 1.09 8.67 -11.89
CA ILE A 88 -0.16 8.26 -12.51
C ILE A 88 -1.30 9.16 -12.04
N ALA A 89 -1.33 9.48 -10.76
CA ALA A 89 -2.38 10.34 -10.22
C ALA A 89 -2.32 11.72 -10.85
N GLY A 90 -1.12 12.20 -11.17
CA GLY A 90 -0.98 13.47 -11.84
C GLY A 90 -1.59 13.47 -13.23
N GLN A 91 -1.55 12.33 -13.90
CA GLN A 91 -2.13 12.20 -15.24
C GLN A 91 -3.62 11.90 -15.19
N TYR A 92 -4.07 11.23 -14.16
CA TYR A 92 -5.48 10.81 -14.03
C TYR A 92 -6.02 11.20 -12.68
N PRO A 93 -6.04 12.50 -12.37
CA PRO A 93 -6.41 12.94 -11.01
C PRO A 93 -7.85 12.62 -10.61
N LYS A 94 -8.71 12.39 -11.58
CA LYS A 94 -10.09 12.03 -11.27
C LYS A 94 -10.25 10.55 -11.00
N ASN A 95 -9.24 9.74 -11.31
CA ASN A 95 -9.34 8.30 -11.22
C ASN A 95 -8.48 7.71 -10.13
N LEU A 96 -7.44 8.41 -9.70
CA LEU A 96 -6.51 7.89 -8.72
C LEU A 96 -6.14 8.96 -7.71
N ARG A 97 -6.22 8.61 -6.44
CA ARG A 97 -5.80 9.46 -5.33
C ARG A 97 -4.79 8.71 -4.50
N VAL A 98 -3.67 9.37 -4.20
CA VAL A 98 -2.62 8.79 -3.39
C VAL A 98 -2.45 9.65 -2.15
N GLU A 99 -2.51 9.03 -0.98
CA GLU A 99 -2.41 9.76 0.29
C GLU A 99 -1.45 9.05 1.22
N VAL A 100 -0.90 9.81 2.15
CA VAL A 100 -0.03 9.27 3.20
C VAL A 100 -0.75 9.47 4.52
N LYS A 101 -0.84 8.39 5.29
CA LYS A 101 -1.48 8.40 6.60
C LYS A 101 -0.50 7.93 7.65
N PRO A 102 -0.62 8.42 8.88
CA PRO A 102 0.26 7.92 9.94
C PRO A 102 -0.01 6.45 10.21
N TYR A 103 1.05 5.73 10.51
CA TYR A 103 0.92 4.35 10.93
C TYR A 103 0.13 4.31 12.23
N GLY A 104 -0.74 3.32 12.34
CA GLY A 104 -1.51 3.17 13.55
C GLY A 104 -2.85 3.87 13.53
N ASN A 105 -3.22 4.47 12.39
CA ASN A 105 -4.55 5.01 12.23
C ASN A 105 -5.55 3.87 12.28
N PRO A 106 -6.38 3.79 13.33
CA PRO A 106 -7.25 2.62 13.49
C PRO A 106 -8.25 2.45 12.37
N ASN A 107 -8.65 3.54 11.73
CA ASN A 107 -9.62 3.45 10.65
C ASN A 107 -9.03 2.81 9.41
N GLU A 108 -7.74 3.01 9.20
CA GLU A 108 -7.09 2.52 7.99
C GLU A 108 -6.54 1.13 8.16
N TYR A 109 -6.10 0.84 9.36
CA TYR A 109 -5.36 -0.39 9.63
C TYR A 109 -6.14 -1.39 10.47
N SER A 110 -7.41 -1.14 10.68
CA SER A 110 -8.15 -1.85 11.73
C SER A 110 -8.04 -3.37 11.64
N ALA A 111 -8.22 -3.91 10.46
CA ALA A 111 -8.25 -5.38 10.32
C ALA A 111 -6.90 -6.00 10.59
N ILE A 112 -5.84 -5.40 10.08
CA ILE A 112 -4.50 -5.96 10.22
C ILE A 112 -3.90 -5.58 11.55
N CYS A 113 -4.07 -4.35 11.95
CA CYS A 113 -3.50 -3.87 13.19
C CYS A 113 -4.06 -4.60 14.39
N ARG A 114 -5.28 -5.05 14.31
CA ARG A 114 -5.85 -5.76 15.43
C ARG A 114 -5.09 -7.03 15.72
N LYS A 115 -4.72 -7.77 14.69
CA LYS A 115 -3.89 -8.96 14.88
C LYS A 115 -2.46 -8.60 15.16
N LYS A 116 -1.97 -7.56 14.52
CA LYS A 116 -0.58 -7.16 14.62
C LYS A 116 -0.30 -6.31 15.83
N SER A 117 -1.29 -5.66 16.37
CA SER A 117 -1.02 -4.70 17.45
C SER A 117 -0.32 -5.37 18.61
N GLU A 118 -0.61 -6.61 18.85
CA GLU A 118 0.09 -7.33 19.91
C GLU A 118 1.55 -7.49 19.57
N ARG A 119 1.85 -7.82 18.32
CA ARG A 119 3.23 -7.98 17.90
C ARG A 119 3.88 -6.66 17.54
N CYS A 120 3.13 -5.82 16.84
CA CYS A 120 3.66 -4.53 16.46
C CYS A 120 3.97 -3.68 17.65
N GLY A 121 3.06 -3.65 18.61
CA GLY A 121 3.30 -2.90 19.81
C GLY A 121 4.54 -3.38 20.55
N LYS A 122 4.69 -4.69 20.64
CA LYS A 122 5.87 -5.24 21.29
C LYS A 122 7.14 -4.94 20.54
N LYS A 123 7.09 -5.04 19.22
CA LYS A 123 8.26 -4.78 18.41
C LYS A 123 8.67 -3.31 18.50
N ARG A 124 7.70 -2.44 18.52
CA ARG A 124 8.00 -1.01 18.55
C ARG A 124 8.52 -0.58 19.90
N THR A 125 8.02 -1.18 20.94
CA THR A 125 8.46 -0.83 22.28
C THR A 125 9.67 -1.63 22.71
N GLY A 126 9.90 -2.75 22.06
CA GLY A 126 11.06 -3.58 22.36
C GLY A 126 12.28 -3.15 21.59
#